data_c2b58d5c60957446a8eb3f1bd0824619
#
_entry.id   c2b58d5c60957446a8eb3f1bd0824619
#
_cell.length_a   1.000
_cell.length_b   1.000
_cell.length_c   1.000
_cell.angle_alpha   90.00
_cell.angle_beta   90.00
_cell.angle_gamma   90.00
#
_symmetry.space_group_name_H-M   'P 1'
#
loop_
_entity.id
_entity.type
_entity.pdbx_description
1 polymer ?
#
loop_
_entity_poly.entity_id
_entity_poly.type
_entity_poly.pdbx_seq_one_letter_code
_entity_poly.pdbx_strand_id
1 'polypeptide(L)'
;LYQKGIPLKLLSVFEFWIKVEDISGLRGWVSKSQLTEKRYAFIIVKSTHINKYPSLKSKKIANLHKNVIVEVLKCNEKWCKVKIRNYNGWIDKRDMWGIEIDEIF
;
A
#
# COMPACT_ATOMS: atom_id res chain seq x y z
N LEU A 1 -7.41 -6.33 -17.20
CA LEU A 1 -7.46 -5.04 -16.53
C LEU A 1 -7.32 -5.18 -15.03
N TYR A 2 -7.36 -4.08 -14.32
CA TYR A 2 -7.05 -4.04 -12.90
C TYR A 2 -8.19 -4.58 -12.06
N GLN A 3 -7.86 -5.40 -11.07
CA GLN A 3 -8.82 -5.94 -10.12
C GLN A 3 -8.77 -5.13 -8.82
N LYS A 4 -9.88 -5.09 -8.09
CA LYS A 4 -9.91 -4.49 -6.76
C LYS A 4 -8.93 -5.23 -5.84
N GLY A 5 -8.23 -4.49 -4.99
CA GLY A 5 -7.22 -5.05 -4.09
C GLY A 5 -5.82 -5.12 -4.67
N ILE A 6 -5.62 -4.67 -5.91
CA ILE A 6 -4.29 -4.56 -6.51
C ILE A 6 -3.75 -3.15 -6.24
N PRO A 7 -2.53 -3.01 -5.69
CA PRO A 7 -1.93 -1.71 -5.49
C PRO A 7 -1.67 -0.99 -6.80
N LEU A 8 -2.09 0.28 -6.88
CA LEU A 8 -1.92 1.13 -8.04
C LEU A 8 -1.49 2.52 -7.60
N LYS A 9 -0.69 3.20 -8.42
CA LYS A 9 -0.43 4.64 -8.27
C LYS A 9 -1.42 5.41 -9.11
N LEU A 10 -2.01 6.44 -8.54
CA LEU A 10 -2.91 7.35 -9.24
C LEU A 10 -2.06 8.49 -9.82
N LEU A 11 -2.10 8.66 -11.14
CA LEU A 11 -1.28 9.64 -11.84
C LEU A 11 -2.04 10.91 -12.17
N SER A 12 -3.29 10.78 -12.65
CA SER A 12 -4.11 11.93 -12.99
C SER A 12 -5.58 11.55 -13.02
N VAL A 13 -6.44 12.57 -13.00
CA VAL A 13 -7.89 12.42 -13.02
C VAL A 13 -8.45 13.26 -14.17
N PHE A 14 -9.32 12.67 -14.98
CA PHE A 14 -10.05 13.36 -16.02
C PHE A 14 -11.52 12.90 -15.98
N GLU A 15 -12.39 13.76 -15.47
CA GLU A 15 -13.82 13.46 -15.29
C GLU A 15 -14.03 12.17 -14.49
N PHE A 16 -14.56 11.12 -15.11
CA PHE A 16 -14.81 9.81 -14.49
C PHE A 16 -13.65 8.85 -14.67
N TRP A 17 -12.55 9.29 -15.28
CA TRP A 17 -11.41 8.45 -15.60
C TRP A 17 -10.23 8.79 -14.71
N ILE A 18 -9.52 7.77 -14.29
CA ILE A 18 -8.30 7.91 -13.50
C ILE A 18 -7.18 7.19 -14.22
N LYS A 19 -6.08 7.91 -14.47
CA LYS A 19 -4.87 7.30 -15.00
C LYS A 19 -4.10 6.65 -13.85
N VAL A 20 -3.76 5.39 -14.02
CA VAL A 20 -3.09 4.59 -12.99
C VAL A 20 -1.84 3.95 -13.55
N GLU A 21 -0.93 3.57 -12.65
CA GLU A 21 0.28 2.83 -12.96
C GLU A 21 0.38 1.66 -12.00
N ASP A 22 0.64 0.46 -12.53
CA ASP A 22 0.89 -0.72 -11.70
C ASP A 22 2.38 -0.85 -11.34
N ILE A 23 2.71 -1.85 -10.53
CA ILE A 23 4.09 -2.04 -10.05
C ILE A 23 5.07 -2.37 -11.18
N SER A 24 4.59 -2.90 -12.30
CA SER A 24 5.42 -3.18 -13.47
C SER A 24 5.71 -1.94 -14.32
N GLY A 25 5.06 -0.81 -14.01
CA GLY A 25 5.18 0.43 -14.77
C GLY A 25 4.15 0.55 -15.89
N LEU A 26 3.26 -0.42 -16.05
CA LEU A 26 2.19 -0.33 -17.04
C LEU A 26 1.18 0.72 -16.61
N ARG A 27 0.82 1.61 -17.54
CA ARG A 27 -0.11 2.71 -17.32
C ARG A 27 -1.37 2.52 -18.13
N GLY A 28 -2.48 3.02 -17.61
CA GLY A 28 -3.75 2.98 -18.31
C GLY A 28 -4.79 3.83 -17.62
N TRP A 29 -5.93 4.00 -18.31
CA TRP A 29 -7.07 4.72 -17.78
C TRP A 29 -8.12 3.72 -17.32
N VAL A 30 -8.62 3.93 -16.10
CA VAL A 30 -9.71 3.12 -15.53
C VAL A 30 -10.84 4.03 -15.09
N SER A 31 -12.05 3.51 -15.11
CA SER A 31 -13.20 4.23 -14.56
C SER A 31 -13.10 4.29 -13.03
N LYS A 32 -13.51 5.41 -12.44
CA LYS A 32 -13.61 5.54 -11.00
C LYS A 32 -14.38 4.40 -10.35
N SER A 33 -15.40 3.91 -11.02
CA SER A 33 -16.24 2.81 -10.51
C SER A 33 -15.51 1.48 -10.40
N GLN A 34 -14.39 1.33 -11.08
CA GLN A 34 -13.56 0.12 -11.04
C GLN A 34 -12.53 0.14 -9.91
N LEU A 35 -12.37 1.28 -9.24
CA LEU A 35 -11.43 1.42 -8.14
C LEU A 35 -12.18 1.34 -6.80
N THR A 36 -11.49 0.84 -5.79
CA THR A 36 -11.96 0.90 -4.40
C THR A 36 -11.34 2.10 -3.70
N GLU A 37 -12.01 2.64 -2.70
CA GLU A 37 -11.46 3.69 -1.82
C GLU A 37 -10.36 3.14 -0.91
N LYS A 38 -10.32 1.83 -0.73
CA LYS A 38 -9.27 1.19 0.06
C LYS A 38 -7.93 1.31 -0.64
N ARG A 39 -6.88 1.51 0.14
CA ARG A 39 -5.52 1.58 -0.37
C ARG A 39 -4.79 0.27 -0.10
N TYR A 40 -4.02 -0.15 -1.08
CA TYR A 40 -3.23 -1.38 -0.99
C TYR A 40 -1.78 -1.09 -1.35
N ALA A 41 -0.88 -1.90 -0.81
CA ALA A 41 0.54 -1.82 -1.12
C ALA A 41 1.14 -3.21 -1.22
N PHE A 42 2.19 -3.34 -2.05
CA PHE A 42 3.03 -4.54 -2.09
C PHE A 42 4.19 -4.37 -1.12
N ILE A 43 4.56 -5.47 -0.45
CA ILE A 43 5.86 -5.55 0.23
C ILE A 43 6.92 -5.77 -0.84
N ILE A 44 7.94 -4.89 -0.89
CA ILE A 44 8.98 -4.91 -1.92
C ILE A 44 10.35 -5.36 -1.43
N VAL A 45 10.52 -5.48 -0.13
CA VAL A 45 11.74 -6.02 0.47
C VAL A 45 11.61 -7.53 0.67
N LYS A 46 12.73 -8.23 0.78
CA LYS A 46 12.73 -9.69 0.94
C LYS A 46 11.88 -10.12 2.13
N SER A 47 12.00 -9.42 3.25
CA SER A 47 11.17 -9.63 4.42
C SER A 47 11.08 -8.36 5.27
N THR A 48 9.97 -8.22 5.96
CA THR A 48 9.74 -7.14 6.92
C THR A 48 8.81 -7.63 8.02
N HIS A 49 8.55 -6.78 9.00
CA HIS A 49 7.69 -7.12 10.13
C HIS A 49 6.53 -6.14 10.25
N ILE A 50 5.39 -6.65 10.66
CA ILE A 50 4.32 -5.79 11.20
C ILE A 50 4.69 -5.51 12.65
N ASN A 51 4.84 -4.23 12.98
CA ASN A 51 5.18 -3.77 14.32
C ASN A 51 3.93 -3.31 15.06
N LYS A 52 3.88 -3.57 16.37
CA LYS A 52 2.76 -3.13 17.20
C LYS A 52 2.65 -1.60 17.25
N TYR A 53 3.77 -0.92 17.21
CA TYR A 53 3.88 0.55 17.25
C TYR A 53 4.74 1.03 16.09
N PRO A 54 4.61 2.30 15.66
CA PRO A 54 5.42 2.87 14.59
C PRO A 54 6.83 3.23 15.09
N SER A 55 7.61 2.21 15.40
CA SER A 55 8.94 2.36 15.97
C SER A 55 9.78 1.13 15.63
N LEU A 56 11.07 1.34 15.37
CA LEU A 56 12.04 0.26 15.16
C LEU A 56 12.21 -0.63 16.40
N LYS A 57 11.94 -0.09 17.59
CA LYS A 57 12.05 -0.81 18.86
C LYS A 57 10.76 -1.53 19.24
N SER A 58 9.74 -1.44 18.41
CA SER A 58 8.45 -2.04 18.70
C SER A 58 8.50 -3.57 18.73
N LYS A 59 7.60 -4.13 19.50
CA LYS A 59 7.29 -5.57 19.42
C LYS A 59 6.84 -5.90 18.00
N LYS A 60 7.39 -6.97 17.45
CA LYS A 60 7.03 -7.49 16.14
C LYS A 60 5.87 -8.48 16.28
N ILE A 61 4.82 -8.27 15.47
CA ILE A 61 3.60 -9.08 15.53
C ILE A 61 3.67 -10.23 14.52
N ALA A 62 4.16 -9.96 13.31
CA ALA A 62 4.19 -10.95 12.24
C ALA A 62 5.26 -10.59 11.22
N ASN A 63 5.71 -11.59 10.46
CA ASN A 63 6.65 -11.43 9.36
C ASN A 63 5.90 -11.40 8.03
N LEU A 64 6.34 -10.55 7.12
CA LEU A 64 5.83 -10.48 5.77
C LEU A 64 6.97 -10.60 4.77
N HIS A 65 6.68 -11.24 3.65
CA HIS A 65 7.64 -11.46 2.58
C HIS A 65 7.32 -10.63 1.36
N LYS A 66 8.29 -10.54 0.45
CA LYS A 66 8.16 -9.83 -0.82
C LYS A 66 6.92 -10.29 -1.58
N ASN A 67 6.25 -9.34 -2.24
CA ASN A 67 5.05 -9.54 -3.06
C ASN A 67 3.76 -9.77 -2.28
N VAL A 68 3.79 -9.76 -0.95
CA VAL A 68 2.57 -9.79 -0.15
C VAL A 68 1.85 -8.45 -0.30
N ILE A 69 0.53 -8.50 -0.45
CA ILE A 69 -0.32 -7.32 -0.54
C ILE A 69 -0.93 -7.06 0.83
N VAL A 70 -0.85 -5.82 1.28
CA VAL A 70 -1.47 -5.36 2.53
C VAL A 70 -2.44 -4.23 2.25
N GLU A 71 -3.49 -4.12 3.05
CA GLU A 71 -4.37 -2.95 3.03
C GLU A 71 -3.74 -1.87 3.92
N VAL A 72 -3.65 -0.65 3.40
CA VAL A 72 -3.06 0.48 4.12
C VAL A 72 -4.17 1.32 4.74
N LEU A 73 -4.18 1.38 6.06
CA LEU A 73 -5.24 2.03 6.82
C LEU A 73 -4.97 3.51 7.06
N LYS A 74 -3.74 3.84 7.39
CA LYS A 74 -3.29 5.22 7.59
C LYS A 74 -1.77 5.29 7.57
N CYS A 75 -1.24 6.50 7.32
CA CYS A 75 0.20 6.72 7.30
C CYS A 75 0.58 7.99 8.04
N ASN A 76 1.67 7.94 8.78
CA ASN A 76 2.36 9.11 9.28
C ASN A 76 3.57 9.40 8.37
N GLU A 77 4.54 10.18 8.82
CA GLU A 77 5.68 10.56 7.99
C GLU A 77 6.52 9.37 7.52
N LYS A 78 6.75 8.38 8.39
CA LYS A 78 7.66 7.26 8.12
C LYS A 78 6.99 5.91 8.08
N TRP A 79 5.82 5.78 8.69
CA TRP A 79 5.17 4.50 8.93
C TRP A 79 3.75 4.49 8.38
N CYS A 80 3.30 3.31 7.96
CA CYS A 80 1.89 3.10 7.65
C CYS A 80 1.33 1.97 8.49
N LYS A 81 0.13 2.19 9.01
CA LYS A 81 -0.64 1.12 9.64
C LYS A 81 -1.29 0.31 8.55
N VAL A 82 -1.06 -1.00 8.59
CA VAL A 82 -1.54 -1.93 7.57
C VAL A 82 -2.36 -3.03 8.20
N LYS A 83 -3.15 -3.67 7.37
CA LYS A 83 -3.95 -4.83 7.76
C LYS A 83 -3.76 -5.93 6.75
N ILE A 84 -3.55 -7.15 7.25
CA ILE A 84 -3.55 -8.36 6.45
C ILE A 84 -4.13 -9.50 7.29
N ARG A 85 -5.18 -10.15 6.78
CA ARG A 85 -5.89 -11.20 7.53
C ARG A 85 -6.31 -10.69 8.90
N ASN A 86 -5.87 -11.36 9.99
CA ASN A 86 -6.19 -10.99 11.37
C ASN A 86 -5.16 -10.09 12.02
N TYR A 87 -4.10 -9.70 11.26
CA TYR A 87 -3.03 -8.88 11.79
C TYR A 87 -3.19 -7.44 11.35
N ASN A 88 -2.90 -6.51 12.25
CA ASN A 88 -2.72 -5.11 11.87
C ASN A 88 -1.59 -4.52 12.71
N GLY A 89 -0.94 -3.52 12.14
CA GLY A 89 0.17 -2.86 12.78
C GLY A 89 0.94 -2.01 11.78
N TRP A 90 2.16 -1.67 12.12
CA TRP A 90 2.91 -0.63 11.43
C TRP A 90 4.09 -1.19 10.63
N ILE A 91 4.23 -0.71 9.39
CA ILE A 91 5.34 -1.05 8.51
C ILE A 91 5.99 0.26 8.03
N ASP A 92 7.32 0.26 7.88
CA ASP A 92 8.07 1.37 7.29
C ASP A 92 7.63 1.57 5.83
N LYS A 93 7.35 2.82 5.46
CA LYS A 93 6.96 3.15 4.08
C LYS A 93 7.94 2.66 3.02
N ARG A 94 9.24 2.64 3.34
CA ARG A 94 10.28 2.21 2.40
C ARG A 94 10.19 0.74 2.03
N ASP A 95 9.49 -0.06 2.81
CA ASP A 95 9.31 -1.49 2.56
C ASP A 95 8.13 -1.78 1.64
N MET A 96 7.42 -0.75 1.17
CA MET A 96 6.17 -0.90 0.42
C MET A 96 6.19 -0.11 -0.89
N TRP A 97 5.52 -0.65 -1.89
CA TRP A 97 5.17 0.05 -3.12
C TRP A 97 3.65 0.30 -3.17
N GLY A 98 3.26 1.48 -3.59
CA GLY A 98 1.86 1.88 -3.68
C GLY A 98 1.52 3.04 -2.76
N ILE A 99 2.47 3.45 -1.91
CA ILE A 99 2.36 4.59 -1.02
C ILE A 99 3.53 5.52 -1.32
N GLU A 100 3.25 6.79 -1.58
CA GLU A 100 4.30 7.78 -1.74
C GLU A 100 4.93 8.09 -0.39
N ILE A 101 6.24 8.40 -0.40
CA ILE A 101 7.00 8.60 0.85
C ILE A 101 6.48 9.78 1.67
N ASP A 102 5.86 10.76 1.02
CA ASP A 102 5.32 11.97 1.65
C ASP A 102 3.81 11.90 1.94
N GLU A 103 3.14 10.81 1.60
CA GLU A 103 1.72 10.67 1.88
C GLU A 103 1.45 10.52 3.38
N ILE A 104 0.48 11.28 3.86
CA ILE A 104 -0.02 11.21 5.23
C ILE A 104 -1.54 11.14 5.17
N PHE A 105 -2.11 10.14 5.78
CA PHE A 105 -3.57 10.01 5.83
C PHE A 105 -4.06 9.08 6.95
#